data_83ea70e073ef7aae1f71284bc3b1159b
#
_entry.id   83ea70e073ef7aae1f71284bc3b1159b
#
_cell.length_a   1.000
_cell.length_b   1.000
_cell.length_c   1.000
_cell.angle_alpha   90.00
_cell.angle_beta   90.00
_cell.angle_gamma   90.00
#
_symmetry.space_group_name_H-M   'P 1'
#
loop_
_entity.id
_entity.type
_entity.pdbx_description
1 polymer ?
#
loop_
_entity_poly.entity_id
_entity_poly.type
_entity_poly.pdbx_seq_one_letter_code
_entity_poly.pdbx_strand_id
1 'polypeptide(L)'
;FDSHISDWILWLPTTKGFFSPRNVKDVHSYGVELKANVDVRLGRQWALRLDANYSYTPSINVGEPISAADRSVGKQLPYVPRHSASLTGVVSWRGWAFSYMWCHYSERYTMSSNDLSLTGRLPKYYMSNISLEKSLQLRWTELSFKCLVNNIFDEEYLSVLSRPMPGINFELFVGITPKW
;
A
#
# COMPACT_ATOMS: atom_id res chain seq x y z
N PHE A 1 3.88 -0.34 18.41
CA PHE A 1 5.34 -0.46 18.30
C PHE A 1 6.00 0.91 18.54
N ASP A 2 7.26 0.85 18.92
CA ASP A 2 8.17 1.98 19.06
C ASP A 2 9.55 1.51 18.62
N SER A 3 10.22 2.25 17.73
CA SER A 3 11.46 1.82 17.10
C SER A 3 12.37 3.00 16.83
N HIS A 4 13.62 2.89 17.27
CA HIS A 4 14.70 3.82 16.93
C HIS A 4 15.64 3.12 15.95
N ILE A 5 15.87 3.74 14.80
CA ILE A 5 16.67 3.21 13.71
C ILE A 5 17.81 4.19 13.45
N SER A 6 19.04 3.72 13.63
CA SER A 6 20.23 4.50 13.30
C SER A 6 20.67 4.21 11.87
N ASP A 7 21.40 5.14 11.27
CA ASP A 7 22.02 5.00 9.95
C ASP A 7 21.04 4.74 8.80
N TRP A 8 19.84 5.33 8.85
CA TRP A 8 18.86 5.22 7.77
C TRP A 8 19.37 5.88 6.48
N ILE A 9 19.33 5.17 5.35
CA ILE A 9 19.75 5.70 4.05
C ILE A 9 18.56 6.31 3.31
N LEU A 10 18.67 7.58 2.94
CA LEU A 10 17.72 8.28 2.07
C LEU A 10 18.39 8.74 0.78
N TRP A 11 17.64 8.68 -0.32
CA TRP A 11 18.02 9.33 -1.55
C TRP A 11 17.58 10.80 -1.49
N LEU A 12 18.54 11.69 -1.38
CA LEU A 12 18.29 13.13 -1.30
C LEU A 12 18.76 13.83 -2.58
N PRO A 13 18.05 14.89 -3.03
CA PRO A 13 18.49 15.69 -4.15
C PRO A 13 19.80 16.39 -3.79
N THR A 14 20.74 16.37 -4.73
CA THR A 14 22.00 17.11 -4.64
C THR A 14 21.87 18.48 -5.33
N THR A 15 22.76 19.39 -5.02
CA THR A 15 22.87 20.70 -5.71
C THR A 15 23.15 20.56 -7.21
N LYS A 16 23.57 19.40 -7.69
CA LYS A 16 23.86 19.10 -9.09
C LYS A 16 22.67 18.51 -9.85
N GLY A 17 21.47 18.44 -9.22
CA GLY A 17 20.24 18.00 -9.88
C GLY A 17 20.06 16.49 -9.97
N PHE A 18 20.88 15.68 -9.32
CA PHE A 18 20.69 14.24 -9.23
C PHE A 18 20.48 13.81 -7.77
N PHE A 19 19.82 12.67 -7.58
CA PHE A 19 19.64 12.07 -6.26
C PHE A 19 20.86 11.26 -5.85
N SER A 20 21.31 11.43 -4.62
CA SER A 20 22.41 10.65 -4.04
C SER A 20 21.94 9.98 -2.76
N PRO A 21 22.31 8.71 -2.51
CA PRO A 21 22.07 8.08 -1.22
C PRO A 21 22.91 8.77 -0.16
N ARG A 22 22.29 9.14 0.93
CA ARG A 22 22.97 9.65 2.11
C ARG A 22 22.53 8.87 3.31
N ASN A 23 23.47 8.59 4.18
CA ASN A 23 23.15 8.10 5.50
C ASN A 23 22.48 9.27 6.25
N VAL A 24 21.18 9.13 6.46
CA VAL A 24 20.38 10.10 7.18
C VAL A 24 20.05 9.50 8.51
N LYS A 25 20.91 9.69 9.48
CA LYS A 25 20.64 9.87 10.87
C LYS A 25 19.60 8.94 11.51
N ASP A 26 19.30 9.28 12.73
CA ASP A 26 18.40 8.53 13.58
C ASP A 26 16.94 8.83 13.22
N VAL A 27 16.17 7.77 13.07
CA VAL A 27 14.74 7.84 12.80
C VAL A 27 13.99 7.24 13.98
N HIS A 28 13.06 7.99 14.53
CA HIS A 28 12.09 7.49 15.49
C HIS A 28 10.79 7.17 14.77
N SER A 29 10.45 5.90 14.70
CA SER A 29 9.20 5.40 14.14
C SER A 29 8.37 4.75 15.23
N TYR A 30 7.15 5.23 15.41
CA TYR A 30 6.24 4.69 16.42
C TYR A 30 4.82 4.63 15.87
N GLY A 31 3.96 3.85 16.53
CA GLY A 31 2.60 3.80 16.03
C GLY A 31 1.75 2.68 16.55
N VAL A 32 0.56 2.60 15.95
CA VAL A 32 -0.45 1.60 16.25
C VAL A 32 -0.83 0.89 14.96
N GLU A 33 -0.83 -0.43 15.00
CA GLU A 33 -1.33 -1.29 13.94
C GLU A 33 -2.52 -2.08 14.46
N LEU A 34 -3.62 -2.03 13.72
CA LEU A 34 -4.84 -2.79 13.99
C LEU A 34 -5.07 -3.76 12.83
N LYS A 35 -5.30 -5.02 13.17
CA LYS A 35 -5.68 -6.06 12.21
C LYS A 35 -6.94 -6.74 12.70
N ALA A 36 -7.90 -6.90 11.80
CA ALA A 36 -9.13 -7.63 12.06
C ALA A 36 -9.39 -8.62 10.93
N ASN A 37 -9.65 -9.88 11.29
CA ASN A 37 -9.97 -10.94 10.35
C ASN A 37 -11.29 -11.58 10.80
N VAL A 38 -12.20 -11.74 9.87
CA VAL A 38 -13.49 -12.38 10.11
C VAL A 38 -13.73 -13.42 9.03
N ASP A 39 -13.90 -14.67 9.44
CA ASP A 39 -14.29 -15.78 8.56
C ASP A 39 -15.63 -16.32 9.01
N VAL A 40 -16.64 -16.24 8.15
CA VAL A 40 -18.00 -16.72 8.43
C VAL A 40 -18.42 -17.72 7.38
N ARG A 41 -18.92 -18.88 7.81
CA ARG A 41 -19.59 -19.84 6.93
C ARG A 41 -21.10 -19.72 7.09
N LEU A 42 -21.79 -19.39 6.01
CA LEU A 42 -23.23 -19.23 5.97
C LEU A 42 -23.84 -20.46 5.30
N GLY A 43 -24.18 -21.44 6.11
CA GLY A 43 -24.64 -22.75 5.64
C GLY A 43 -23.52 -23.58 4.99
N ARG A 44 -23.88 -24.44 4.03
CA ARG A 44 -22.94 -25.39 3.40
C ARG A 44 -22.18 -24.84 2.19
N GLN A 45 -22.58 -23.72 1.65
CA GLN A 45 -22.14 -23.29 0.30
C GLN A 45 -21.55 -21.88 0.26
N TRP A 46 -21.84 -21.04 1.25
CA TRP A 46 -21.39 -19.67 1.31
C TRP A 46 -20.29 -19.49 2.36
N ALA A 47 -19.27 -18.77 2.00
CA ALA A 47 -18.28 -18.29 2.95
C ALA A 47 -18.02 -16.80 2.71
N LEU A 48 -17.89 -16.06 3.79
CA LEU A 48 -17.48 -14.66 3.80
C LEU A 48 -16.16 -14.54 4.56
N ARG A 49 -15.20 -13.90 3.96
CA ARG A 49 -13.96 -13.47 4.61
C ARG A 49 -13.84 -11.97 4.53
N LEU A 50 -13.50 -11.34 5.65
CA LEU A 50 -13.16 -9.92 5.73
C LEU A 50 -11.81 -9.79 6.42
N ASP A 51 -10.91 -9.05 5.79
CA ASP A 51 -9.58 -8.72 6.31
C ASP A 51 -9.46 -7.20 6.31
N ALA A 52 -9.25 -6.61 7.47
CA ALA A 52 -9.08 -5.17 7.63
C ALA A 52 -7.76 -4.87 8.34
N ASN A 53 -7.03 -3.89 7.83
CA ASN A 53 -5.80 -3.41 8.44
C ASN A 53 -5.84 -1.89 8.51
N TYR A 54 -5.34 -1.35 9.59
CA TYR A 54 -5.10 0.08 9.76
C TYR A 54 -3.75 0.28 10.43
N SER A 55 -2.98 1.25 9.96
CA SER A 55 -1.70 1.62 10.54
C SER A 55 -1.62 3.13 10.70
N TYR A 56 -1.22 3.57 11.87
CA TYR A 56 -0.75 4.92 12.15
C TYR A 56 0.74 4.85 12.46
N THR A 57 1.58 5.41 11.58
CA THR A 57 3.04 5.22 11.61
C THR A 57 3.78 6.53 11.35
N PRO A 58 3.83 7.45 12.31
CA PRO A 58 4.79 8.55 12.27
C PRO A 58 6.22 7.99 12.23
N SER A 59 7.03 8.51 11.31
CA SER A 59 8.45 8.17 11.17
C SER A 59 9.22 9.47 11.02
N ILE A 60 9.89 9.88 12.07
CA ILE A 60 10.42 11.24 12.23
C ILE A 60 11.94 11.19 12.28
N ASN A 61 12.60 12.08 11.53
CA ASN A 61 14.04 12.29 11.66
C ASN A 61 14.34 12.96 13.00
N VAL A 62 15.04 12.25 13.87
CA VAL A 62 15.46 12.74 15.21
C VAL A 62 16.99 12.93 15.32
N GLY A 63 17.71 12.75 14.20
CA GLY A 63 19.15 12.96 14.16
C GLY A 63 19.56 14.44 14.23
N GLU A 64 20.85 14.67 14.37
CA GLU A 64 21.39 16.04 14.40
C GLU A 64 21.38 16.72 13.01
N PRO A 65 21.24 18.04 12.90
CA PRO A 65 21.28 18.74 11.61
C PRO A 65 22.61 18.52 10.87
N ILE A 66 22.57 18.17 9.58
CA ILE A 66 23.80 18.01 8.74
C ILE A 66 24.45 19.37 8.50
N SER A 67 23.68 20.44 8.52
CA SER A 67 24.12 21.82 8.32
C SER A 67 23.12 22.78 8.95
N ALA A 68 23.50 24.04 9.09
CA ALA A 68 22.61 25.10 9.54
C ALA A 68 21.35 25.30 8.66
N ALA A 69 21.40 24.85 7.41
CA ALA A 69 20.26 24.89 6.46
C ALA A 69 19.40 23.62 6.47
N ASP A 70 19.75 22.63 7.27
CA ASP A 70 18.99 21.36 7.36
C ASP A 70 17.66 21.59 8.06
N ARG A 71 16.57 21.45 7.32
CA ARG A 71 15.18 21.56 7.83
C ARG A 71 14.50 20.22 8.01
N SER A 72 15.23 19.12 7.96
CA SER A 72 14.67 17.76 8.02
C SER A 72 14.48 17.24 9.45
N VAL A 73 15.13 17.82 10.43
CA VAL A 73 15.04 17.40 11.84
C VAL A 73 13.63 17.67 12.39
N GLY A 74 13.07 16.69 13.07
CA GLY A 74 11.70 16.73 13.59
C GLY A 74 10.62 16.55 12.50
N LYS A 75 11.00 16.20 11.26
CA LYS A 75 10.08 16.06 10.13
C LYS A 75 9.82 14.59 9.79
N GLN A 76 8.62 14.34 9.23
CA GLN A 76 8.22 13.03 8.71
C GLN A 76 9.13 12.63 7.54
N LEU A 77 9.48 11.36 7.47
CA LEU A 77 10.22 10.82 6.33
C LEU A 77 9.45 10.99 5.02
N PRO A 78 10.14 11.32 3.90
CA PRO A 78 9.53 11.37 2.59
C PRO A 78 8.90 10.04 2.18
N TYR A 79 7.78 10.12 1.43
CA TYR A 79 7.02 8.98 0.88
C TYR A 79 6.44 8.02 1.91
N VAL A 80 6.58 8.28 3.20
CA VAL A 80 5.98 7.48 4.27
C VAL A 80 4.65 8.09 4.69
N PRO A 81 3.51 7.41 4.47
CA PRO A 81 2.21 7.90 4.93
C PRO A 81 2.11 7.77 6.45
N ARG A 82 1.50 8.75 7.12
CA ARG A 82 1.19 8.62 8.54
C ARG A 82 0.05 7.66 8.82
N HIS A 83 -0.91 7.59 7.89
CA HIS A 83 -2.05 6.70 7.99
C HIS A 83 -2.15 5.85 6.73
N SER A 84 -2.33 4.56 6.91
CA SER A 84 -2.72 3.65 5.84
C SER A 84 -3.81 2.72 6.33
N ALA A 85 -4.69 2.31 5.42
CA ALA A 85 -5.75 1.36 5.70
C ALA A 85 -5.98 0.46 4.50
N SER A 86 -6.40 -0.77 4.76
CA SER A 86 -6.87 -1.67 3.72
C SER A 86 -8.04 -2.50 4.22
N LEU A 87 -8.94 -2.83 3.30
CA LEU A 87 -10.06 -3.72 3.53
C LEU A 87 -10.16 -4.67 2.35
N THR A 88 -10.22 -5.97 2.62
CA THR A 88 -10.49 -7.00 1.64
C THR A 88 -11.70 -7.81 2.06
N GLY A 89 -12.71 -7.86 1.22
CA GLY A 89 -13.89 -8.70 1.39
C GLY A 89 -13.93 -9.77 0.31
N VAL A 90 -14.14 -11.03 0.69
CA VAL A 90 -14.30 -12.15 -0.24
C VAL A 90 -15.58 -12.90 0.08
N VAL A 91 -16.46 -13.02 -0.91
CA VAL A 91 -17.65 -13.87 -0.85
C VAL A 91 -17.44 -15.07 -1.76
N SER A 92 -17.52 -16.26 -1.20
CA SER A 92 -17.35 -17.51 -1.95
C SER A 92 -18.65 -18.32 -1.98
N TRP A 93 -18.96 -18.89 -3.14
CA TRP A 93 -20.13 -19.73 -3.36
C TRP A 93 -19.92 -20.75 -4.49
N ARG A 94 -19.99 -22.04 -4.20
CA ARG A 94 -19.94 -23.14 -5.19
C ARG A 94 -18.80 -22.99 -6.23
N GLY A 95 -17.59 -22.71 -5.77
CA GLY A 95 -16.42 -22.51 -6.64
C GLY A 95 -16.37 -21.14 -7.33
N TRP A 96 -17.30 -20.23 -7.06
CA TRP A 96 -17.18 -18.83 -7.34
C TRP A 96 -16.57 -18.11 -6.17
N ALA A 97 -15.74 -17.11 -6.42
CA ALA A 97 -15.28 -16.16 -5.43
C ALA A 97 -15.32 -14.74 -6.01
N PHE A 98 -16.06 -13.86 -5.36
CA PHE A 98 -16.03 -12.43 -5.64
C PHE A 98 -15.22 -11.74 -4.55
N SER A 99 -14.27 -10.89 -4.94
CA SER A 99 -13.53 -10.08 -3.98
C SER A 99 -13.64 -8.59 -4.30
N TYR A 100 -13.69 -7.80 -3.24
CA TYR A 100 -13.52 -6.36 -3.25
C TYR A 100 -12.32 -6.01 -2.37
N MET A 101 -11.39 -5.23 -2.92
CA MET A 101 -10.22 -4.73 -2.19
C MET A 101 -10.23 -3.22 -2.24
N TRP A 102 -10.08 -2.60 -1.08
CA TRP A 102 -9.95 -1.17 -0.92
C TRP A 102 -8.69 -0.84 -0.13
N CYS A 103 -7.99 0.22 -0.53
CA CYS A 103 -6.90 0.75 0.27
C CYS A 103 -6.93 2.28 0.31
N HIS A 104 -6.34 2.81 1.35
CA HIS A 104 -6.15 4.24 1.58
C HIS A 104 -4.73 4.53 2.03
N TYR A 105 -4.16 5.59 1.48
CA TYR A 105 -2.93 6.20 1.96
C TYR A 105 -3.14 7.68 2.20
N SER A 106 -2.71 8.16 3.36
CA SER A 106 -2.73 9.59 3.68
C SER A 106 -1.74 10.37 2.82
N GLU A 107 -1.79 11.69 2.91
CA GLU A 107 -0.79 12.58 2.30
C GLU A 107 0.63 12.17 2.70
N ARG A 108 1.58 12.29 1.75
CA ARG A 108 2.99 11.96 1.93
C ARG A 108 3.84 13.12 1.44
N TYR A 109 4.89 13.42 2.15
CA TYR A 109 5.85 14.42 1.72
C TYR A 109 6.81 13.82 0.68
N THR A 110 7.27 14.63 -0.26
CA THR A 110 8.26 14.23 -1.27
C THR A 110 9.68 14.63 -0.87
N MET A 111 9.79 15.59 0.07
CA MET A 111 11.04 16.13 0.57
C MET A 111 11.15 16.01 2.07
N SER A 112 12.37 15.86 2.58
CA SER A 112 12.65 15.73 4.02
C SER A 112 12.33 16.99 4.83
N SER A 113 12.22 18.16 4.19
CA SER A 113 11.79 19.42 4.82
C SER A 113 10.29 19.49 5.10
N ASN A 114 9.51 18.54 4.58
CA ASN A 114 8.04 18.54 4.61
C ASN A 114 7.43 19.83 4.03
N ASP A 115 7.95 20.25 2.90
CA ASP A 115 7.44 21.41 2.17
C ASP A 115 5.97 21.20 1.78
N LEU A 116 5.17 22.26 1.94
CA LEU A 116 3.73 22.26 1.63
C LEU A 116 3.42 22.73 0.20
N SER A 117 4.43 22.97 -0.62
CA SER A 117 4.23 23.29 -2.04
C SER A 117 3.56 22.14 -2.80
N LEU A 118 3.06 22.41 -3.99
CA LEU A 118 2.41 21.41 -4.85
C LEU A 118 3.32 20.24 -5.20
N THR A 119 4.63 20.46 -5.29
CA THR A 119 5.62 19.42 -5.53
C THR A 119 6.22 18.84 -4.26
N GLY A 120 6.01 19.47 -3.10
CA GLY A 120 6.51 19.05 -1.80
C GLY A 120 5.71 17.93 -1.14
N ARG A 121 4.53 17.62 -1.69
CA ARG A 121 3.65 16.58 -1.14
C ARG A 121 2.86 15.87 -2.23
N LEU A 122 2.54 14.60 -1.97
CA LEU A 122 1.58 13.82 -2.73
C LEU A 122 0.25 13.79 -2.00
N PRO A 123 -0.88 14.03 -2.69
CA PRO A 123 -2.20 13.96 -2.08
C PRO A 123 -2.51 12.56 -1.55
N LYS A 124 -3.44 12.48 -0.62
CA LYS A 124 -4.05 11.21 -0.22
C LYS A 124 -4.78 10.59 -1.40
N TYR A 125 -4.88 9.26 -1.41
CA TYR A 125 -5.70 8.56 -2.40
C TYR A 125 -6.38 7.33 -1.80
N TYR A 126 -7.38 6.86 -2.53
CA TYR A 126 -8.12 5.65 -2.26
C TYR A 126 -8.11 4.80 -3.52
N MET A 127 -7.89 3.51 -3.38
CA MET A 127 -7.93 2.61 -4.52
C MET A 127 -8.90 1.47 -4.25
N SER A 128 -9.66 1.10 -5.26
CA SER A 128 -10.61 0.00 -5.19
C SER A 128 -10.42 -0.95 -6.37
N ASN A 129 -10.31 -2.23 -6.06
CA ASN A 129 -10.20 -3.30 -7.05
C ASN A 129 -11.28 -4.33 -6.80
N ILE A 130 -11.74 -4.97 -7.87
CA ILE A 130 -12.65 -6.12 -7.78
C ILE A 130 -12.07 -7.31 -8.52
N SER A 131 -12.39 -8.51 -8.06
CA SER A 131 -12.12 -9.71 -8.86
C SER A 131 -13.27 -10.71 -8.78
N LEU A 132 -13.43 -11.44 -9.86
CA LEU A 132 -14.32 -12.60 -9.94
C LEU A 132 -13.50 -13.81 -10.36
N GLU A 133 -13.59 -14.85 -9.57
CA GLU A 133 -12.90 -16.10 -9.82
C GLU A 133 -13.91 -17.27 -9.92
N LYS A 134 -13.64 -18.23 -10.80
CA LYS A 134 -14.34 -19.50 -10.91
C LYS A 134 -13.35 -20.64 -10.89
N SER A 135 -13.49 -21.54 -9.89
CA SER A 135 -12.77 -22.81 -9.84
C SER A 135 -13.67 -23.96 -10.27
N LEU A 136 -13.16 -24.81 -11.16
CA LEU A 136 -13.80 -26.02 -11.66
C LEU A 136 -12.98 -27.23 -11.22
N GLN A 137 -13.59 -28.09 -10.39
CA GLN A 137 -12.98 -29.33 -9.92
C GLN A 137 -13.22 -30.43 -10.96
N LEU A 138 -12.19 -30.79 -11.71
CA LEU A 138 -12.20 -31.92 -12.64
C LEU A 138 -11.55 -33.14 -11.98
N ARG A 139 -11.67 -34.32 -12.61
CA ARG A 139 -11.18 -35.60 -12.04
C ARG A 139 -9.68 -35.56 -11.74
N TRP A 140 -8.88 -35.01 -12.66
CA TRP A 140 -7.42 -35.04 -12.60
C TRP A 140 -6.77 -33.68 -12.47
N THR A 141 -7.56 -32.61 -12.47
CA THR A 141 -7.06 -31.25 -12.43
C THR A 141 -8.09 -30.28 -11.85
N GLU A 142 -7.64 -29.19 -11.31
CA GLU A 142 -8.46 -28.03 -11.02
C GLU A 142 -8.15 -26.93 -12.03
N LEU A 143 -9.19 -26.36 -12.64
CA LEU A 143 -9.08 -25.20 -13.50
C LEU A 143 -9.62 -23.97 -12.76
N SER A 144 -8.88 -22.89 -12.78
CA SER A 144 -9.33 -21.61 -12.24
C SER A 144 -9.26 -20.52 -13.33
N PHE A 145 -10.29 -19.69 -13.34
CA PHE A 145 -10.39 -18.51 -14.19
C PHE A 145 -10.64 -17.32 -13.30
N LYS A 146 -9.79 -16.30 -13.40
CA LYS A 146 -9.92 -15.07 -12.61
C LYS A 146 -9.87 -13.86 -13.52
N CYS A 147 -10.84 -12.98 -13.36
CA CYS A 147 -10.85 -11.63 -13.92
C CYS A 147 -10.65 -10.64 -12.78
N LEU A 148 -9.72 -9.73 -12.95
CA LEU A 148 -9.40 -8.66 -12.01
C LEU A 148 -9.58 -7.32 -12.72
N VAL A 149 -10.26 -6.39 -12.08
CA VAL A 149 -10.35 -5.00 -12.50
C VAL A 149 -9.71 -4.16 -11.41
N ASN A 150 -8.60 -3.52 -11.74
CA ASN A 150 -7.89 -2.61 -10.85
C ASN A 150 -8.39 -1.20 -11.05
N ASN A 151 -8.37 -0.43 -9.96
CA ASN A 151 -8.73 0.98 -9.94
C ASN A 151 -10.09 1.26 -10.60
N ILE A 152 -11.15 0.58 -10.10
CA ILE A 152 -12.50 0.61 -10.70
C ILE A 152 -13.14 2.00 -10.76
N PHE A 153 -12.66 2.95 -9.97
CA PHE A 153 -13.14 4.34 -9.95
C PHE A 153 -12.25 5.28 -10.75
N ASP A 154 -11.24 4.74 -11.46
CA ASP A 154 -10.27 5.51 -12.26
C ASP A 154 -9.64 6.65 -11.49
N GLU A 155 -9.28 6.41 -10.23
CA GLU A 155 -8.66 7.40 -9.35
C GLU A 155 -7.29 7.80 -9.92
N GLU A 156 -7.09 9.09 -10.12
CA GLU A 156 -5.79 9.65 -10.48
C GLU A 156 -4.91 9.77 -9.23
N TYR A 157 -3.84 9.02 -9.16
CA TYR A 157 -2.96 9.03 -8.02
C TYR A 157 -1.47 8.94 -8.40
N LEU A 158 -0.64 9.37 -7.47
CA LEU A 158 0.81 9.33 -7.59
C LEU A 158 1.39 8.53 -6.42
N SER A 159 2.19 7.52 -6.69
CA SER A 159 3.01 6.85 -5.67
C SER A 159 4.37 7.52 -5.50
N VAL A 160 4.90 8.09 -6.57
CA VAL A 160 6.14 8.87 -6.64
C VAL A 160 5.86 10.15 -7.43
N LEU A 161 6.48 11.25 -7.04
CA LEU A 161 6.33 12.54 -7.71
C LEU A 161 6.65 12.43 -9.21
N SER A 162 5.80 13.03 -10.04
CA SER A 162 5.91 13.03 -11.50
C SER A 162 5.86 11.65 -12.17
N ARG A 163 5.34 10.63 -11.47
CA ARG A 163 5.11 9.31 -12.03
C ARG A 163 3.61 8.97 -11.92
N PRO A 164 2.83 9.25 -12.97
CA PRO A 164 1.42 8.86 -12.99
C PRO A 164 1.31 7.33 -12.90
N MET A 165 0.34 6.89 -12.15
CA MET A 165 0.03 5.47 -11.97
C MET A 165 -1.07 5.05 -12.98
N PRO A 166 -1.17 3.75 -13.28
CA PRO A 166 -2.22 3.27 -14.17
C PRO A 166 -3.62 3.62 -13.67
N GLY A 167 -4.49 4.09 -14.55
CA GLY A 167 -5.92 4.20 -14.32
C GLY A 167 -6.58 2.82 -14.26
N ILE A 168 -7.86 2.75 -14.59
CA ILE A 168 -8.58 1.48 -14.66
C ILE A 168 -7.90 0.51 -15.63
N ASN A 169 -7.67 -0.72 -15.18
CA ASN A 169 -7.04 -1.76 -16.00
C ASN A 169 -7.60 -3.15 -15.66
N PHE A 170 -7.39 -4.11 -16.55
CA PHE A 170 -7.95 -5.46 -16.48
C PHE A 170 -6.84 -6.50 -16.57
N GLU A 171 -7.00 -7.56 -15.78
CA GLU A 171 -6.13 -8.73 -15.82
C GLU A 171 -6.96 -10.00 -15.87
N LEU A 172 -6.54 -10.97 -16.71
CA LEU A 172 -7.15 -12.29 -16.82
C LEU A 172 -6.12 -13.36 -16.48
N PHE A 173 -6.51 -14.27 -15.60
CA PHE A 173 -5.67 -15.39 -15.19
C PHE A 173 -6.38 -16.71 -15.47
N VAL A 174 -5.62 -17.68 -15.95
CA VAL A 174 -6.03 -19.07 -16.08
C VAL A 174 -5.04 -19.93 -15.29
N GLY A 175 -5.52 -20.65 -14.31
CA GLY A 175 -4.73 -21.56 -13.50
C GLY A 175 -5.09 -23.02 -13.79
N ILE A 176 -4.08 -23.89 -13.83
CA ILE A 176 -4.24 -25.34 -13.99
C ILE A 176 -3.43 -26.02 -12.88
N THR A 177 -4.11 -26.72 -11.98
CA THR A 177 -3.48 -27.43 -10.86
C THR A 177 -3.72 -28.93 -11.00
N PRO A 178 -2.71 -29.74 -11.38
CA PRO A 178 -2.86 -31.20 -11.44
C PRO A 178 -3.16 -31.79 -10.05
N LYS A 179 -3.97 -32.83 -10.00
CA LYS A 179 -4.24 -33.61 -8.79
C LYS A 179 -3.52 -34.96 -8.90
N TRP A 180 -2.70 -35.24 -7.96
CA TRP A 180 -1.95 -36.50 -7.83
C TRP A 180 -2.71 -37.48 -6.97
#